data_11c203d202b05f6189d2839e849bd307
#
_entry.id   11c203d202b05f6189d2839e849bd307
#
_cell.length_a   1.000
_cell.length_b   1.000
_cell.length_c   1.000
_cell.angle_alpha   90.00
_cell.angle_beta   90.00
_cell.angle_gamma   90.00
#
_symmetry.space_group_name_H-M   'P 1'
#
loop_
_entity.id
_entity.type
_entity.pdbx_description
1 polymer ?
#
loop_
_entity_poly.entity_id
_entity_poly.type
_entity_poly.pdbx_seq_one_letter_code
_entity_poly.pdbx_strand_id
1 'polypeptide(L)'
;LIEDVTFFALADKDMNIILDDIDMVPDWYADFFIAKTGSTKWERIDKSNTSGNGTYGLFDPKTEKFVGKHDFNQIFWYDQHFIGTRSSGTKSYLLDGKGGETLLPANVKEYSSWAKTEVAAAGEHGLTESFSYPRLDITRENFTMLAMNLYNKIYPNKKIPALETKFTDCRDDPNVNNAAALGIVTGYEDGTFRPYKTISRQEAAAMLE
;
A
#
# COMPACT_ATOMS: atom_id res chain seq x y z
N LEU A 1 4.16 39.00 14.86
CA LEU A 1 4.67 38.18 13.78
C LEU A 1 3.62 37.12 13.50
N ILE A 2 2.86 37.27 12.43
CA ILE A 2 1.98 36.20 11.91
C ILE A 2 2.93 35.28 11.17
N GLU A 3 3.25 34.12 11.76
CA GLU A 3 3.93 33.09 11.01
C GLU A 3 3.00 32.63 9.91
N ASP A 4 3.49 32.62 8.67
CA ASP A 4 2.74 32.14 7.49
C ASP A 4 2.31 30.69 7.70
N VAL A 5 1.02 30.51 7.88
CA VAL A 5 0.43 29.16 7.92
C VAL A 5 0.42 28.64 6.49
N THR A 6 1.26 27.66 6.21
CA THR A 6 1.29 27.01 4.90
C THR A 6 0.08 26.11 4.76
N PHE A 7 -0.84 26.51 3.89
CA PHE A 7 -1.93 25.64 3.44
C PHE A 7 -1.47 24.85 2.23
N PHE A 8 -1.91 23.62 2.14
CA PHE A 8 -1.65 22.79 0.98
C PHE A 8 -2.91 22.66 0.13
N ALA A 9 -2.71 22.61 -1.16
CA ALA A 9 -3.76 22.31 -2.12
C ALA A 9 -3.22 21.33 -3.16
N LEU A 10 -4.08 20.44 -3.64
CA LEU A 10 -3.79 19.59 -4.77
C LEU A 10 -4.34 20.27 -6.03
N ALA A 11 -3.52 20.41 -7.05
CA ALA A 11 -3.91 20.98 -8.35
C ALA A 11 -3.66 19.96 -9.46
N ASP A 12 -4.44 20.09 -10.54
CA ASP A 12 -4.18 19.37 -11.78
C ASP A 12 -2.96 19.95 -12.54
N LYS A 13 -2.63 19.35 -13.69
CA LYS A 13 -1.51 19.82 -14.54
C LYS A 13 -1.70 21.24 -15.11
N ASP A 14 -2.93 21.72 -15.15
CA ASP A 14 -3.29 23.05 -15.65
C ASP A 14 -3.43 24.07 -14.51
N MET A 15 -3.00 23.70 -13.28
CA MET A 15 -3.03 24.50 -12.06
C MET A 15 -4.42 24.80 -11.50
N ASN A 16 -5.45 24.05 -11.91
CA ASN A 16 -6.76 24.14 -11.26
C ASN A 16 -6.71 23.39 -9.94
N ILE A 17 -7.21 24.01 -8.86
CA ILE A 17 -7.28 23.38 -7.55
C ILE A 17 -8.39 22.34 -7.55
N ILE A 18 -8.02 21.09 -7.28
CA ILE A 18 -8.95 19.93 -7.18
C ILE A 18 -9.24 19.52 -5.74
N LEU A 19 -8.36 19.87 -4.81
CA LEU A 19 -8.59 19.72 -3.37
C LEU A 19 -7.81 20.80 -2.64
N ASP A 20 -8.47 21.60 -1.84
CA ASP A 20 -7.88 22.61 -0.99
C ASP A 20 -8.02 22.27 0.50
N ASP A 21 -7.57 23.18 1.36
CA ASP A 21 -7.67 23.07 2.82
C ASP A 21 -7.08 21.74 3.37
N ILE A 22 -5.96 21.31 2.78
CA ILE A 22 -5.29 20.08 3.17
C ILE A 22 -4.35 20.39 4.35
N ASP A 23 -4.43 19.59 5.40
CA ASP A 23 -3.65 19.77 6.64
C ASP A 23 -2.17 19.43 6.49
N MET A 24 -1.81 18.61 5.52
CA MET A 24 -0.45 18.16 5.25
C MET A 24 -0.30 17.77 3.77
N VAL A 25 0.94 17.67 3.30
CA VAL A 25 1.19 17.16 1.95
C VAL A 25 0.62 15.74 1.83
N PRO A 26 -0.28 15.49 0.88
CA PRO A 26 -0.88 14.18 0.72
C PRO A 26 0.16 13.12 0.30
N ASP A 27 0.08 11.95 0.89
CA ASP A 27 0.84 10.80 0.43
C ASP A 27 0.12 10.12 -0.74
N TRP A 28 0.86 9.85 -1.82
CA TRP A 28 0.34 9.16 -2.99
C TRP A 28 0.66 7.67 -2.93
N TYR A 29 -0.39 6.85 -2.98
CA TYR A 29 -0.27 5.40 -3.06
C TYR A 29 -1.26 4.82 -4.06
N ALA A 30 -0.79 3.90 -4.91
CA ALA A 30 -1.59 3.35 -6.00
C ALA A 30 -2.22 4.45 -6.87
N ASP A 31 -3.54 4.52 -6.93
CA ASP A 31 -4.31 5.51 -7.69
C ASP A 31 -4.89 6.63 -6.81
N PHE A 32 -4.57 6.67 -5.51
CA PHE A 32 -5.22 7.54 -4.53
C PHE A 32 -4.23 8.38 -3.74
N PHE A 33 -4.72 9.52 -3.25
CA PHE A 33 -4.06 10.28 -2.19
C PHE A 33 -4.66 9.94 -0.83
N ILE A 34 -3.81 9.78 0.18
CA ILE A 34 -4.22 9.82 1.57
C ILE A 34 -4.19 11.29 1.99
N ALA A 35 -5.34 11.91 2.13
CA ALA A 35 -5.46 13.31 2.49
C ALA A 35 -6.08 13.48 3.88
N LYS A 36 -5.54 14.42 4.66
CA LYS A 36 -6.09 14.86 5.94
C LYS A 36 -6.69 16.24 5.76
N THR A 37 -7.92 16.43 6.20
CA THR A 37 -8.63 17.70 6.14
C THR A 37 -9.38 18.00 7.44
N GLY A 38 -9.80 19.23 7.63
CA GLY A 38 -10.67 19.64 8.73
C GLY A 38 -9.98 19.88 10.06
N SER A 39 -8.65 19.99 10.10
CA SER A 39 -7.94 20.45 11.31
C SER A 39 -8.21 21.93 11.57
N THR A 40 -8.22 22.31 12.85
CA THR A 40 -8.34 23.72 13.23
C THR A 40 -7.08 24.49 12.85
N LYS A 41 -7.20 25.80 12.69
CA LYS A 41 -6.08 26.69 12.36
C LYS A 41 -4.92 26.55 13.37
N TRP A 42 -5.23 26.39 14.66
CA TRP A 42 -4.24 26.22 15.72
C TRP A 42 -3.47 24.90 15.62
N GLU A 43 -4.15 23.85 15.28
CA GLU A 43 -3.56 22.50 15.11
C GLU A 43 -2.58 22.48 13.94
N ARG A 44 -2.84 23.27 12.88
CA ARG A 44 -1.96 23.37 11.71
C ARG A 44 -0.68 24.17 12.00
N ILE A 45 -0.70 25.12 12.94
CA ILE A 45 0.47 25.92 13.32
C ILE A 45 1.42 25.11 14.20
N ASP A 46 0.88 24.26 15.06
CA ASP A 46 1.68 23.38 15.92
C ASP A 46 2.14 22.14 15.15
N LYS A 47 3.28 22.25 14.47
CA LYS A 47 3.90 21.16 13.73
C LYS A 47 4.28 19.94 14.60
N SER A 48 4.25 20.07 15.93
CA SER A 48 4.52 18.98 16.86
C SER A 48 3.27 18.11 17.12
N ASN A 49 2.08 18.62 16.81
CA ASN A 49 0.82 17.94 17.06
C ASN A 49 0.26 17.29 15.78
N THR A 50 0.74 16.10 15.47
CA THR A 50 0.18 15.25 14.41
C THR A 50 -1.21 14.68 14.76
N SER A 51 -1.72 14.96 15.96
CA SER A 51 -2.99 14.45 16.50
C SER A 51 -4.17 15.41 16.36
N GLY A 52 -4.05 16.50 15.58
CA GLY A 52 -5.12 17.44 15.33
C GLY A 52 -6.46 16.80 14.95
N ASN A 53 -7.59 17.49 15.18
CA ASN A 53 -8.96 16.97 15.01
C ASN A 53 -9.36 16.67 13.56
N GLY A 54 -8.48 16.95 12.59
CA GLY A 54 -8.73 16.59 11.19
C GLY A 54 -8.85 15.09 10.97
N THR A 55 -9.54 14.73 9.93
CA THR A 55 -9.81 13.34 9.54
C THR A 55 -9.14 12.99 8.22
N TYR A 56 -8.79 11.72 8.08
CA TYR A 56 -8.18 11.18 6.88
C TYR A 56 -9.21 10.53 5.97
N GLY A 57 -8.99 10.65 4.66
CA GLY A 57 -9.75 9.97 3.63
C GLY A 57 -8.86 9.58 2.44
N LEU A 58 -9.36 8.66 1.62
CA LEU A 58 -8.80 8.39 0.31
C LEU A 58 -9.40 9.36 -0.70
N PHE A 59 -8.58 10.14 -1.37
CA PHE A 59 -9.00 11.05 -2.42
C PHE A 59 -8.60 10.49 -3.78
N ASP A 60 -9.57 10.36 -4.68
CA ASP A 60 -9.35 9.93 -6.04
C ASP A 60 -9.17 11.17 -6.95
N PRO A 61 -7.96 11.41 -7.46
CA PRO A 61 -7.69 12.57 -8.32
C PRO A 61 -8.36 12.49 -9.69
N LYS A 62 -8.80 11.29 -10.12
CA LYS A 62 -9.48 11.11 -11.41
C LYS A 62 -10.94 11.58 -11.35
N THR A 63 -11.57 11.37 -10.21
CA THR A 63 -12.96 11.80 -9.97
C THR A 63 -13.07 13.08 -9.16
N GLU A 64 -11.94 13.57 -8.62
CA GLU A 64 -11.84 14.75 -7.76
C GLU A 64 -12.72 14.66 -6.50
N LYS A 65 -12.80 13.46 -5.92
CA LYS A 65 -13.65 13.19 -4.76
C LYS A 65 -12.99 12.25 -3.76
N PHE A 66 -13.42 12.39 -2.51
CA PHE A 66 -13.14 11.37 -1.51
C PHE A 66 -13.89 10.07 -1.84
N VAL A 67 -13.20 8.96 -1.71
CA VAL A 67 -13.76 7.62 -1.92
C VAL A 67 -14.27 7.08 -0.59
N GLY A 68 -15.58 6.93 -0.49
CA GLY A 68 -16.23 6.49 0.75
C GLY A 68 -16.20 7.54 1.84
N LYS A 69 -16.05 7.11 3.09
CA LYS A 69 -15.98 8.01 4.24
C LYS A 69 -14.58 8.57 4.44
N HIS A 70 -14.50 9.82 4.87
CA HIS A 70 -13.24 10.47 5.27
C HIS A 70 -13.25 10.85 6.77
N ASP A 71 -13.59 9.89 7.60
CA ASP A 71 -13.73 10.02 9.05
C ASP A 71 -12.72 9.18 9.85
N PHE A 72 -11.60 8.83 9.22
CA PHE A 72 -10.57 8.03 9.86
C PHE A 72 -9.64 8.90 10.71
N ASN A 73 -9.19 8.36 11.85
CA ASN A 73 -8.14 8.99 12.65
C ASN A 73 -6.79 8.95 11.96
N GLN A 74 -6.57 7.92 11.16
CA GLN A 74 -5.38 7.72 10.34
C GLN A 74 -5.70 6.77 9.19
N ILE A 75 -5.10 7.00 8.03
CA ILE A 75 -5.01 6.02 6.95
C ILE A 75 -3.53 5.85 6.65
N PHE A 76 -3.11 4.62 6.39
CA PHE A 76 -1.77 4.32 5.95
C PHE A 76 -1.79 3.21 4.91
N TRP A 77 -0.79 3.25 4.05
CA TRP A 77 -0.54 2.22 3.06
C TRP A 77 0.35 1.15 3.68
N TYR A 78 -0.11 -0.07 3.68
CA TYR A 78 0.65 -1.18 4.19
C TYR A 78 0.40 -2.42 3.35
N ASP A 79 1.48 -3.02 2.86
CA ASP A 79 1.43 -4.29 2.13
C ASP A 79 0.39 -4.27 0.99
N GLN A 80 0.42 -3.19 0.20
CA GLN A 80 -0.49 -2.94 -0.92
C GLN A 80 -1.97 -2.77 -0.51
N HIS A 81 -2.22 -2.46 0.75
CA HIS A 81 -3.56 -2.23 1.27
C HIS A 81 -3.68 -0.84 1.92
N PHE A 82 -4.82 -0.22 1.76
CA PHE A 82 -5.17 0.94 2.57
C PHE A 82 -5.81 0.47 3.87
N ILE A 83 -5.21 0.83 4.98
CA ILE A 83 -5.70 0.52 6.31
C ILE A 83 -6.12 1.83 6.99
N GLY A 84 -7.43 1.98 7.21
CA GLY A 84 -7.98 3.09 7.98
C GLY A 84 -8.18 2.72 9.45
N THR A 85 -7.92 3.64 10.37
CA THR A 85 -8.18 3.43 11.81
C THR A 85 -9.22 4.42 12.33
N ARG A 86 -10.08 3.96 13.25
CA ARG A 86 -11.04 4.77 14.00
C ARG A 86 -10.92 4.48 15.50
N SER A 87 -11.62 5.28 16.31
CA SER A 87 -11.66 5.11 17.76
C SER A 87 -10.24 5.10 18.39
N SER A 88 -9.46 6.13 18.08
CA SER A 88 -8.07 6.28 18.56
C SER A 88 -7.19 5.07 18.22
N GLY A 89 -7.40 4.47 17.05
CA GLY A 89 -6.58 3.36 16.56
C GLY A 89 -7.01 1.97 17.05
N THR A 90 -8.09 1.86 17.82
CA THR A 90 -8.56 0.57 18.35
C THR A 90 -9.29 -0.28 17.31
N LYS A 91 -9.82 0.32 16.26
CA LYS A 91 -10.51 -0.37 15.16
C LYS A 91 -9.77 -0.10 13.86
N SER A 92 -9.40 -1.16 13.16
CA SER A 92 -8.76 -1.11 11.85
C SER A 92 -9.72 -1.60 10.77
N TYR A 93 -9.69 -0.95 9.63
CA TYR A 93 -10.53 -1.26 8.47
C TYR A 93 -9.67 -1.41 7.23
N LEU A 94 -9.93 -2.43 6.45
CA LEU A 94 -9.43 -2.54 5.09
C LEU A 94 -10.31 -1.70 4.17
N LEU A 95 -9.70 -0.85 3.35
CA LEU A 95 -10.39 0.03 2.41
C LEU A 95 -10.14 -0.48 0.98
N ASP A 96 -11.20 -0.66 0.20
CA ASP A 96 -11.12 -1.28 -1.12
C ASP A 96 -10.90 -0.29 -2.29
N GLY A 97 -10.72 1.00 -1.99
CA GLY A 97 -10.59 2.03 -3.02
C GLY A 97 -11.87 2.31 -3.83
N LYS A 98 -13.00 1.70 -3.47
CA LYS A 98 -14.33 1.93 -4.09
C LYS A 98 -15.34 2.48 -3.09
N GLY A 99 -14.90 2.77 -1.87
CA GLY A 99 -15.72 3.24 -0.77
C GLY A 99 -16.20 2.14 0.17
N GLY A 100 -15.85 0.88 -0.10
CA GLY A 100 -16.10 -0.24 0.79
C GLY A 100 -15.10 -0.29 1.95
N GLU A 101 -15.60 -0.66 3.12
CA GLU A 101 -14.84 -0.79 4.36
C GLU A 101 -15.09 -2.16 4.97
N THR A 102 -14.03 -2.89 5.27
CA THR A 102 -14.12 -4.17 5.99
C THR A 102 -13.44 -4.04 7.34
N LEU A 103 -14.21 -4.19 8.43
CA LEU A 103 -13.64 -4.21 9.79
C LEU A 103 -12.70 -5.41 9.93
N LEU A 104 -11.46 -5.12 10.28
CA LEU A 104 -10.45 -6.15 10.52
C LEU A 104 -10.60 -6.76 11.91
N PRO A 105 -10.34 -8.07 12.07
CA PRO A 105 -10.36 -8.72 13.37
C PRO A 105 -9.37 -8.08 14.35
N ALA A 106 -9.66 -8.09 15.64
CA ALA A 106 -8.76 -7.54 16.66
C ALA A 106 -7.36 -8.18 16.64
N ASN A 107 -7.26 -9.44 16.22
CA ASN A 107 -6.00 -10.18 16.10
C ASN A 107 -5.36 -10.14 14.70
N VAL A 108 -5.75 -9.21 13.84
CA VAL A 108 -5.19 -9.08 12.46
C VAL A 108 -3.67 -8.89 12.45
N LYS A 109 -3.12 -8.29 13.51
CA LYS A 109 -1.68 -8.07 13.70
C LYS A 109 -0.94 -9.27 14.29
N GLU A 110 -1.62 -10.36 14.57
CA GLU A 110 -1.03 -11.54 15.18
C GLU A 110 -0.84 -12.66 14.16
N TYR A 111 0.33 -13.28 14.16
CA TYR A 111 0.54 -14.52 13.42
C TYR A 111 -0.32 -15.65 14.00
N SER A 112 -0.83 -16.50 13.13
CA SER A 112 -1.41 -17.77 13.56
C SER A 112 -0.38 -18.59 14.32
N SER A 113 -0.79 -19.29 15.38
CA SER A 113 0.14 -20.04 16.23
C SER A 113 1.01 -21.04 15.47
N TRP A 114 0.42 -21.69 14.45
CA TRP A 114 1.13 -22.65 13.61
C TRP A 114 2.19 -22.00 12.69
N ALA A 115 2.04 -20.71 12.34
CA ALA A 115 2.93 -20.03 11.41
C ALA A 115 4.10 -19.31 12.08
N LYS A 116 4.07 -19.13 13.38
CA LYS A 116 5.06 -18.29 14.10
C LYS A 116 6.49 -18.77 13.91
N THR A 117 6.71 -20.08 14.04
CA THR A 117 8.05 -20.67 13.92
C THR A 117 8.57 -20.59 12.50
N GLU A 118 7.73 -20.90 11.51
CA GLU A 118 8.08 -20.89 10.09
C GLU A 118 8.38 -19.48 9.59
N VAL A 119 7.58 -18.50 10.01
CA VAL A 119 7.81 -17.10 9.63
C VAL A 119 9.08 -16.55 10.30
N ALA A 120 9.34 -16.89 11.55
CA ALA A 120 10.59 -16.50 12.21
C ALA A 120 11.81 -17.09 11.47
N ALA A 121 11.77 -18.38 11.14
CA ALA A 121 12.84 -19.02 10.38
C ALA A 121 13.01 -18.40 8.98
N ALA A 122 11.93 -18.09 8.29
CA ALA A 122 11.99 -17.40 6.99
C ALA A 122 12.65 -16.01 7.12
N GLY A 123 12.35 -15.27 8.18
CA GLY A 123 13.00 -13.98 8.49
C GLY A 123 14.48 -14.12 8.77
N GLU A 124 14.90 -15.10 9.57
CA GLU A 124 16.32 -15.39 9.86
C GLU A 124 17.11 -15.72 8.58
N HIS A 125 16.45 -16.33 7.61
CA HIS A 125 17.04 -16.61 6.30
C HIS A 125 16.94 -15.44 5.31
N GLY A 126 16.36 -14.31 5.68
CA GLY A 126 16.18 -13.13 4.81
C GLY A 126 15.22 -13.38 3.65
N LEU A 127 14.28 -14.32 3.82
CA LEU A 127 13.26 -14.60 2.80
C LEU A 127 12.07 -13.66 2.90
N THR A 128 11.78 -13.18 4.08
CA THR A 128 10.68 -12.23 4.33
C THR A 128 11.04 -11.26 5.43
N GLU A 129 10.39 -10.10 5.42
CA GLU A 129 10.36 -9.16 6.54
C GLU A 129 9.17 -9.49 7.45
N SER A 130 9.12 -8.90 8.65
CA SER A 130 7.96 -9.07 9.52
C SER A 130 6.74 -8.33 8.94
N PHE A 131 5.63 -9.03 8.82
CA PHE A 131 4.36 -8.44 8.38
C PHE A 131 3.61 -7.83 9.57
N SER A 132 3.23 -6.55 9.46
CA SER A 132 2.42 -5.88 10.50
C SER A 132 0.96 -6.35 10.50
N TYR A 133 0.49 -6.94 9.41
CA TYR A 133 -0.87 -7.47 9.24
C TYR A 133 -0.85 -8.87 8.61
N PRO A 134 -0.31 -9.88 9.30
CA PRO A 134 -0.06 -11.20 8.70
C PRO A 134 -1.32 -12.02 8.39
N ARG A 135 -2.50 -11.50 8.72
CA ARG A 135 -3.79 -12.14 8.39
C ARG A 135 -4.51 -11.52 7.21
N LEU A 136 -3.91 -10.53 6.57
CA LEU A 136 -4.40 -10.05 5.28
C LEU A 136 -4.00 -11.00 4.16
N ASP A 137 -4.83 -11.06 3.13
CA ASP A 137 -4.50 -11.81 1.93
C ASP A 137 -3.31 -11.15 1.23
N ILE A 138 -2.36 -11.96 0.80
CA ILE A 138 -1.17 -11.47 0.10
C ILE A 138 -1.52 -11.06 -1.33
N THR A 139 -0.94 -9.95 -1.78
CA THR A 139 -1.08 -9.50 -3.15
C THR A 139 -0.11 -10.22 -4.09
N ARG A 140 -0.39 -10.13 -5.38
CA ARG A 140 0.44 -10.73 -6.43
C ARG A 140 1.86 -10.15 -6.44
N GLU A 141 2.00 -8.84 -6.24
CA GLU A 141 3.29 -8.14 -6.16
C GLU A 141 4.11 -8.62 -4.95
N ASN A 142 3.50 -8.65 -3.76
CA ASN A 142 4.20 -9.08 -2.55
C ASN A 142 4.62 -10.54 -2.60
N PHE A 143 3.78 -11.42 -3.15
CA PHE A 143 4.19 -12.80 -3.33
C PHE A 143 5.32 -12.93 -4.36
N THR A 144 5.32 -12.12 -5.41
CA THR A 144 6.42 -12.07 -6.38
C THR A 144 7.73 -11.63 -5.71
N MET A 145 7.68 -10.65 -4.81
CA MET A 145 8.84 -10.25 -4.01
C MET A 145 9.37 -11.41 -3.15
N LEU A 146 8.50 -12.17 -2.49
CA LEU A 146 8.91 -13.34 -1.71
C LEU A 146 9.54 -14.43 -2.59
N ALA A 147 8.95 -14.71 -3.76
CA ALA A 147 9.51 -15.65 -4.72
C ALA A 147 10.89 -15.21 -5.22
N MET A 148 11.08 -13.91 -5.48
CA MET A 148 12.38 -13.36 -5.87
C MET A 148 13.41 -13.42 -4.73
N ASN A 149 13.02 -13.19 -3.49
CA ASN A 149 13.89 -13.35 -2.33
C ASN A 149 14.39 -14.81 -2.24
N LEU A 150 13.50 -15.76 -2.41
CA LEU A 150 13.84 -17.18 -2.43
C LEU A 150 14.78 -17.50 -3.60
N TYR A 151 14.45 -17.05 -4.82
CA TYR A 151 15.28 -17.25 -5.99
C TYR A 151 16.72 -16.71 -5.79
N ASN A 152 16.84 -15.48 -5.33
CA ASN A 152 18.13 -14.82 -5.09
C ASN A 152 18.94 -15.54 -3.99
N LYS A 153 18.27 -16.14 -3.02
CA LYS A 153 18.92 -16.93 -1.97
C LYS A 153 19.50 -18.25 -2.51
N ILE A 154 18.78 -18.89 -3.42
CA ILE A 154 19.20 -20.14 -4.04
C ILE A 154 20.28 -19.88 -5.10
N TYR A 155 20.18 -18.78 -5.85
CA TYR A 155 21.02 -18.44 -6.98
C TYR A 155 21.69 -17.06 -6.85
N PRO A 156 22.52 -16.82 -5.83
CA PRO A 156 22.98 -15.46 -5.45
C PRO A 156 23.82 -14.75 -6.54
N ASN A 157 24.39 -15.50 -7.50
CA ASN A 157 25.26 -14.95 -8.54
C ASN A 157 24.70 -15.11 -9.95
N LYS A 158 23.44 -15.56 -10.08
CA LYS A 158 22.85 -15.77 -11.41
C LYS A 158 22.41 -14.43 -12.00
N LYS A 159 22.91 -14.12 -13.19
CA LYS A 159 22.46 -12.95 -13.93
C LYS A 159 21.03 -13.16 -14.43
N ILE A 160 20.18 -12.17 -14.20
CA ILE A 160 18.80 -12.14 -14.68
C ILE A 160 18.81 -11.47 -16.05
N PRO A 161 18.17 -12.03 -17.08
CA PRO A 161 18.02 -11.39 -18.37
C PRO A 161 17.27 -10.06 -18.27
N ALA A 162 17.55 -9.14 -19.16
CA ALA A 162 16.74 -7.92 -19.25
C ALA A 162 15.33 -8.27 -19.78
N LEU A 163 14.30 -7.70 -19.16
CA LEU A 163 12.94 -7.81 -19.66
C LEU A 163 12.70 -6.77 -20.75
N GLU A 164 12.28 -7.20 -21.93
CA GLU A 164 11.99 -6.29 -23.07
C GLU A 164 10.59 -5.64 -22.95
N THR A 165 9.64 -6.37 -22.38
CA THR A 165 8.24 -5.94 -22.29
C THR A 165 7.87 -5.63 -20.84
N LYS A 166 7.33 -4.44 -20.58
CA LYS A 166 6.83 -4.03 -19.27
C LYS A 166 5.31 -4.16 -19.20
N PHE A 167 4.81 -4.48 -18.02
CA PHE A 167 3.37 -4.48 -17.76
C PHE A 167 2.81 -3.06 -17.74
N THR A 168 1.58 -2.88 -18.26
CA THR A 168 0.97 -1.56 -18.43
C THR A 168 0.49 -0.93 -17.14
N ASP A 169 0.23 -1.74 -16.12
CA ASP A 169 -0.34 -1.36 -14.82
C ASP A 169 0.65 -1.51 -13.65
N CYS A 170 1.90 -1.84 -13.95
CA CYS A 170 2.92 -1.99 -12.94
C CYS A 170 3.92 -0.84 -13.02
N ARG A 171 4.30 -0.29 -11.86
CA ARG A 171 5.44 0.62 -11.78
C ARG A 171 6.71 -0.16 -12.15
N ASP A 172 7.79 0.55 -12.45
CA ASP A 172 9.08 -0.07 -12.73
C ASP A 172 9.63 -0.73 -11.45
N ASP A 173 9.03 -1.88 -11.08
CA ASP A 173 9.40 -2.68 -9.92
C ASP A 173 10.44 -3.73 -10.33
N PRO A 174 11.66 -3.66 -9.79
CA PRO A 174 12.72 -4.62 -10.14
C PRO A 174 12.35 -6.08 -9.83
N ASN A 175 11.57 -6.36 -8.78
CA ASN A 175 11.17 -7.72 -8.44
C ASN A 175 10.20 -8.28 -9.48
N VAL A 176 9.20 -7.50 -9.88
CA VAL A 176 8.22 -7.90 -10.90
C VAL A 176 8.90 -8.08 -12.25
N ASN A 177 9.77 -7.13 -12.66
CA ASN A 177 10.50 -7.21 -13.91
C ASN A 177 11.43 -8.43 -13.96
N ASN A 178 12.18 -8.67 -12.89
CA ASN A 178 13.10 -9.80 -12.79
C ASN A 178 12.34 -11.15 -12.77
N ALA A 179 11.25 -11.22 -12.03
CA ALA A 179 10.40 -12.42 -11.98
C ALA A 179 9.80 -12.74 -13.35
N ALA A 180 9.37 -11.72 -14.10
CA ALA A 180 8.88 -11.89 -15.46
C ALA A 180 9.97 -12.34 -16.43
N ALA A 181 11.17 -11.76 -16.34
CA ALA A 181 12.33 -12.14 -17.15
C ALA A 181 12.78 -13.59 -16.88
N LEU A 182 12.53 -14.10 -15.67
CA LEU A 182 12.84 -15.49 -15.28
C LEU A 182 11.69 -16.47 -15.60
N GLY A 183 10.52 -15.95 -16.00
CA GLY A 183 9.33 -16.77 -16.22
C GLY A 183 8.60 -17.20 -14.93
N ILE A 184 9.02 -16.69 -13.77
CA ILE A 184 8.35 -16.94 -12.47
C ILE A 184 6.93 -16.37 -12.48
N VAL A 185 6.75 -15.23 -13.13
CA VAL A 185 5.43 -14.62 -13.33
C VAL A 185 5.17 -14.35 -14.79
N THR A 186 3.90 -14.48 -15.18
CA THR A 186 3.39 -14.05 -16.48
C THR A 186 2.30 -13.01 -16.27
N GLY A 187 2.15 -12.05 -17.19
CA GLY A 187 1.03 -11.12 -17.19
C GLY A 187 -0.27 -11.79 -17.65
N TYR A 188 -1.33 -11.01 -17.62
CA TYR A 188 -2.61 -11.37 -18.21
C TYR A 188 -2.60 -11.06 -19.73
N GLU A 189 -3.57 -11.63 -20.46
CA GLU A 189 -3.69 -11.44 -21.91
C GLU A 189 -3.86 -9.96 -22.33
N ASP A 190 -4.35 -9.13 -21.41
CA ASP A 190 -4.51 -7.68 -21.61
C ASP A 190 -3.22 -6.87 -21.39
N GLY A 191 -2.09 -7.54 -21.14
CA GLY A 191 -0.79 -6.91 -20.89
C GLY A 191 -0.62 -6.37 -19.47
N THR A 192 -1.56 -6.66 -18.55
CA THR A 192 -1.49 -6.25 -17.14
C THR A 192 -0.81 -7.30 -16.28
N PHE A 193 -0.23 -6.87 -15.15
CA PHE A 193 0.28 -7.76 -14.08
C PHE A 193 -0.70 -7.88 -12.92
N ARG A 194 -1.46 -6.83 -12.64
CA ARG A 194 -2.41 -6.68 -11.54
C ARG A 194 -1.73 -6.81 -10.17
N PRO A 195 -0.78 -5.92 -9.86
CA PRO A 195 0.07 -6.01 -8.67
C PRO A 195 -0.74 -6.11 -7.37
N TYR A 196 -1.83 -5.37 -7.25
CA TYR A 196 -2.65 -5.27 -6.04
C TYR A 196 -3.76 -6.34 -5.94
N LYS A 197 -3.90 -7.20 -6.93
CA LYS A 197 -4.83 -8.32 -6.86
C LYS A 197 -4.29 -9.36 -5.88
N THR A 198 -5.14 -9.84 -4.96
CA THR A 198 -4.81 -10.98 -4.11
C THR A 198 -4.60 -12.22 -4.96
N ILE A 199 -3.63 -13.06 -4.60
CA ILE A 199 -3.37 -14.30 -5.33
C ILE A 199 -4.06 -15.49 -4.67
N SER A 200 -4.43 -16.45 -5.50
CA SER A 200 -4.88 -17.75 -5.05
C SER A 200 -3.71 -18.68 -4.71
N ARG A 201 -3.98 -19.74 -3.93
CA ARG A 201 -2.98 -20.78 -3.65
C ARG A 201 -2.46 -21.43 -4.93
N GLN A 202 -3.31 -21.54 -5.96
CA GLN A 202 -2.93 -22.11 -7.25
C GLN A 202 -1.95 -21.21 -7.99
N GLU A 203 -2.22 -19.90 -8.03
CA GLU A 203 -1.31 -18.91 -8.63
C GLU A 203 0.03 -18.89 -7.87
N ALA A 204 0.00 -18.93 -6.54
CA ALA A 204 1.20 -18.98 -5.71
C ALA A 204 2.04 -20.24 -5.98
N ALA A 205 1.40 -21.41 -6.12
CA ALA A 205 2.09 -22.65 -6.44
C ALA A 205 2.78 -22.57 -7.82
N ALA A 206 2.09 -22.02 -8.82
CA ALA A 206 2.65 -21.85 -10.17
C ALA A 206 3.85 -20.89 -10.22
N MET A 207 3.96 -19.95 -9.28
CA MET A 207 5.13 -19.07 -9.18
C MET A 207 6.35 -19.72 -8.51
N LEU A 208 6.16 -20.85 -7.82
CA LEU A 208 7.22 -21.56 -7.09
C LEU A 208 7.70 -22.82 -7.83
N GLU A 209 7.08 -23.20 -8.93
CA GLU A 209 7.43 -24.35 -9.78
C GLU A 209 8.57 -24.00 -10.74
#